data_2431d03a29c5df63ba24955e2d64fab0
#
_entry.id   2431d03a29c5df63ba24955e2d64fab0
#
_cell.length_a   1.000
_cell.length_b   1.000
_cell.length_c   1.000
_cell.angle_alpha   90.00
_cell.angle_beta   90.00
_cell.angle_gamma   90.00
#
_symmetry.space_group_name_H-M   'P 1'
#
loop_
_entity.id
_entity.type
_entity.pdbx_description
1 polymer ?
#
loop_
_entity_poly.entity_id
_entity_poly.type
_entity_poly.pdbx_seq_one_letter_code
_entity_poly.pdbx_strand_id
1 'polypeptide(L)'
;MRLFDTNVQELKYKVLKEVATLAYEDRLDTGLINVPEKIVPGPVATMRCCIYKERAIVTERVKLAMGGNVENDNVIEVLPIACDECPVTQISVTEACRGCIAHRCVNVCPKGAISVINHKSVIDQSKCIS
;
A
#
# COMPACT_ATOMS: atom_id res chain seq x y z
N MET A 1 -15.17 -21.74 -0.78
CA MET A 1 -15.93 -20.65 -1.43
C MET A 1 -15.48 -19.34 -0.80
N ARG A 2 -14.94 -18.40 -1.57
CA ARG A 2 -14.59 -17.09 -1.03
C ARG A 2 -15.88 -16.30 -0.83
N LEU A 3 -16.07 -15.73 0.34
CA LEU A 3 -17.24 -14.90 0.66
C LEU A 3 -17.21 -13.56 -0.07
N PHE A 4 -16.01 -13.09 -0.44
CA PHE A 4 -15.79 -11.82 -1.11
C PHE A 4 -14.91 -12.01 -2.36
N ASP A 5 -15.21 -11.28 -3.43
CA ASP A 5 -14.48 -11.34 -4.70
C ASP A 5 -13.16 -10.57 -4.61
N THR A 6 -13.11 -9.52 -3.78
CA THR A 6 -11.93 -8.67 -3.63
C THR A 6 -11.61 -8.38 -2.17
N ASN A 7 -10.32 -8.12 -1.88
CA ASN A 7 -9.87 -7.68 -0.55
C ASN A 7 -10.52 -6.36 -0.11
N VAL A 8 -10.90 -5.51 -1.09
CA VAL A 8 -11.58 -4.24 -0.80
C VAL A 8 -13.01 -4.49 -0.29
N GLN A 9 -13.72 -5.45 -0.86
CA GLN A 9 -15.04 -5.83 -0.37
C GLN A 9 -14.96 -6.41 1.06
N GLU A 10 -13.98 -7.25 1.32
CA GLU A 10 -13.74 -7.79 2.66
C GLU A 10 -13.42 -6.68 3.66
N LEU A 11 -12.57 -5.71 3.29
CA LEU A 11 -12.26 -4.57 4.13
C LEU A 11 -13.49 -3.70 4.42
N LYS A 12 -14.29 -3.40 3.39
CA LYS A 12 -15.56 -2.67 3.56
C LYS A 12 -16.49 -3.40 4.54
N TYR A 13 -16.62 -4.69 4.40
CA TYR A 13 -17.44 -5.50 5.30
C TYR A 13 -16.94 -5.42 6.75
N LYS A 14 -15.62 -5.57 6.97
CA LYS A 14 -15.02 -5.47 8.30
C LYS A 14 -15.29 -4.11 8.94
N VAL A 15 -15.10 -3.03 8.19
CA VAL A 15 -15.37 -1.66 8.68
C VAL A 15 -16.85 -1.48 9.04
N LEU A 16 -17.75 -1.82 8.13
CA LEU A 16 -19.19 -1.68 8.37
C LEU A 16 -19.66 -2.53 9.55
N LYS A 17 -19.13 -3.75 9.68
CA LYS A 17 -19.46 -4.63 10.82
C LYS A 17 -19.02 -4.02 12.15
N GLU A 18 -17.79 -3.49 12.24
CA GLU A 18 -17.29 -2.89 13.48
C GLU A 18 -18.06 -1.61 13.84
N VAL A 19 -18.35 -0.75 12.86
CA VAL A 19 -19.15 0.46 13.07
C VAL A 19 -20.56 0.11 13.53
N ALA A 20 -21.21 -0.87 12.89
CA ALA A 20 -22.54 -1.33 13.28
C ALA A 20 -22.54 -1.94 14.70
N THR A 21 -21.50 -2.69 15.06
CA THR A 21 -21.36 -3.25 16.42
C THR A 21 -21.24 -2.14 17.44
N LEU A 22 -20.42 -1.13 17.20
CA LEU A 22 -20.26 0.04 18.09
C LEU A 22 -21.56 0.85 18.20
N ALA A 23 -22.30 0.98 17.10
CA ALA A 23 -23.60 1.64 17.10
C ALA A 23 -24.63 0.88 17.95
N TYR A 24 -24.66 -0.43 17.83
CA TYR A 24 -25.56 -1.29 18.61
C TYR A 24 -25.22 -1.27 20.11
N GLU A 25 -23.94 -1.15 20.46
CA GLU A 25 -23.45 -1.06 21.85
C GLU A 25 -23.51 0.37 22.42
N ASP A 26 -23.99 1.35 21.66
CA ASP A 26 -24.02 2.79 22.03
C ASP A 26 -22.63 3.34 22.40
N ARG A 27 -21.60 2.92 21.67
CA ARG A 27 -20.18 3.21 21.91
C ARG A 27 -19.48 3.90 20.74
N LEU A 28 -20.22 4.50 19.84
CA LEU A 28 -19.64 5.17 18.66
C LEU A 28 -18.63 6.23 19.06
N ASP A 29 -18.95 7.13 20.01
CA ASP A 29 -18.11 8.26 20.38
C ASP A 29 -16.72 7.84 20.89
N THR A 30 -16.64 6.71 21.58
CA THR A 30 -15.39 6.24 22.20
C THR A 30 -14.68 5.15 21.44
N GLY A 31 -15.41 4.40 20.59
CA GLY A 31 -14.91 3.18 19.94
C GLY A 31 -14.34 3.40 18.55
N LEU A 32 -14.79 4.41 17.81
CA LEU A 32 -14.42 4.61 16.40
C LEU A 32 -12.91 4.77 16.18
N ILE A 33 -12.22 5.43 17.10
CA ILE A 33 -10.77 5.67 17.01
C ILE A 33 -9.96 4.37 17.02
N ASN A 34 -10.48 3.31 17.63
CA ASN A 34 -9.81 2.02 17.78
C ASN A 34 -10.11 1.05 16.63
N VAL A 35 -11.10 1.35 15.77
CA VAL A 35 -11.49 0.48 14.65
C VAL A 35 -10.33 0.20 13.68
N PRO A 36 -9.51 1.19 13.27
CA PRO A 36 -8.38 0.94 12.38
C PRO A 36 -7.37 -0.05 12.97
N GLU A 37 -7.07 0.05 14.25
CA GLU A 37 -6.14 -0.85 14.92
C GLU A 37 -6.73 -2.26 15.10
N LYS A 38 -8.01 -2.36 15.38
CA LYS A 38 -8.72 -3.63 15.50
C LYS A 38 -8.77 -4.39 14.16
N ILE A 39 -8.96 -3.68 13.04
CA ILE A 39 -9.00 -4.28 11.70
C ILE A 39 -7.60 -4.61 11.19
N VAL A 40 -6.61 -3.75 11.50
CA VAL A 40 -5.21 -3.89 11.10
C VAL A 40 -4.32 -3.87 12.34
N PRO A 41 -4.24 -4.99 13.07
CA PRO A 41 -3.52 -5.03 14.35
C PRO A 41 -2.01 -4.87 14.20
N GLY A 42 -1.45 -5.26 13.04
CA GLY A 42 0.00 -5.17 12.79
C GLY A 42 0.79 -6.32 13.42
N PRO A 43 2.13 -6.20 13.46
CA PRO A 43 2.94 -5.06 13.00
C PRO A 43 3.11 -4.95 11.49
N VAL A 44 2.72 -5.98 10.74
CA VAL A 44 2.88 -6.06 9.29
C VAL A 44 1.59 -5.63 8.60
N ALA A 45 1.70 -4.81 7.56
CA ALA A 45 0.58 -4.45 6.70
C ALA A 45 0.08 -5.65 5.89
N THR A 46 -1.23 -5.71 5.62
CA THR A 46 -1.87 -6.83 4.91
C THR A 46 -2.18 -6.54 3.45
N MET A 47 -2.42 -5.27 3.11
CA MET A 47 -2.85 -4.86 1.77
C MET A 47 -2.02 -3.70 1.20
N ARG A 48 -1.18 -3.05 2.01
CA ARG A 48 -0.39 -1.89 1.63
C ARG A 48 1.06 -2.04 2.06
N CYS A 49 1.92 -1.12 1.59
CA CYS A 49 3.35 -1.13 1.89
C CYS A 49 3.66 -0.88 3.38
N CYS A 50 2.80 -0.14 4.08
CA CYS A 50 2.99 0.10 5.51
C CYS A 50 1.67 0.11 6.28
N ILE A 51 1.75 -0.30 7.53
CA ILE A 51 0.61 -0.39 8.45
C ILE A 51 -0.03 0.96 8.75
N TYR A 52 0.76 2.03 8.84
CA TYR A 52 0.25 3.37 9.13
C TYR A 52 -0.64 3.88 8.00
N LYS A 53 -0.22 3.67 6.75
CA LYS A 53 -1.02 4.03 5.58
C LYS A 53 -2.29 3.18 5.50
N GLU A 54 -2.19 1.90 5.81
CA GLU A 54 -3.34 1.00 5.83
C GLU A 54 -4.35 1.41 6.89
N ARG A 55 -3.93 1.69 8.12
CA ARG A 55 -4.79 2.19 9.19
C ARG A 55 -5.41 3.55 8.83
N ALA A 56 -4.65 4.46 8.22
CA ALA A 56 -5.18 5.74 7.76
C ALA A 56 -6.29 5.56 6.71
N ILE A 57 -6.14 4.64 5.76
CA ILE A 57 -7.19 4.30 4.79
C ILE A 57 -8.42 3.72 5.50
N VAL A 58 -8.23 2.86 6.50
CA VAL A 58 -9.35 2.33 7.30
C VAL A 58 -10.06 3.46 8.04
N THR A 59 -9.33 4.44 8.59
CA THR A 59 -9.91 5.62 9.25
C THR A 59 -10.83 6.39 8.30
N GLU A 60 -10.39 6.63 7.07
CA GLU A 60 -11.25 7.31 6.08
C GLU A 60 -12.48 6.46 5.71
N ARG A 61 -12.34 5.14 5.65
CA ARG A 61 -13.50 4.24 5.44
C ARG A 61 -14.47 4.25 6.61
N VAL A 62 -13.98 4.40 7.84
CA VAL A 62 -14.83 4.58 9.03
C VAL A 62 -15.64 5.88 8.91
N LYS A 63 -15.02 6.98 8.50
CA LYS A 63 -15.72 8.24 8.24
C LYS A 63 -16.83 8.06 7.18
N LEU A 64 -16.53 7.38 6.08
CA LEU A 64 -17.54 7.08 5.06
C LEU A 64 -18.68 6.21 5.60
N ALA A 65 -18.38 5.23 6.46
CA ALA A 65 -19.39 4.39 7.10
C ALA A 65 -20.29 5.18 8.06
N MET A 66 -19.80 6.30 8.59
CA MET A 66 -20.54 7.23 9.45
C MET A 66 -21.35 8.28 8.64
N GLY A 67 -21.33 8.22 7.31
CA GLY A 67 -22.07 9.13 6.45
C GLY A 67 -21.19 10.09 5.63
N GLY A 68 -19.87 9.99 5.75
CA GLY A 68 -18.93 10.79 4.97
C GLY A 68 -18.99 12.29 5.26
N ASN A 69 -18.76 13.10 4.24
CA ASN A 69 -18.85 14.55 4.32
C ASN A 69 -20.23 15.05 3.86
N VAL A 70 -21.02 15.53 4.80
CA VAL A 70 -22.37 16.05 4.55
C VAL A 70 -22.39 17.26 3.60
N GLU A 71 -21.28 18.02 3.55
CA GLU A 71 -21.15 19.21 2.69
C GLU A 71 -20.69 18.89 1.26
N ASN A 72 -20.49 17.61 0.97
CA ASN A 72 -20.05 17.17 -0.34
C ASN A 72 -21.26 17.04 -1.30
N ASP A 73 -21.37 17.93 -2.26
CA ASP A 73 -22.42 17.93 -3.29
C ASP A 73 -22.26 16.81 -4.34
N ASN A 74 -21.15 16.07 -4.32
CA ASN A 74 -20.93 14.98 -5.26
C ASN A 74 -21.74 13.74 -4.88
N VAL A 75 -22.26 13.05 -5.88
CA VAL A 75 -22.98 11.78 -5.70
C VAL A 75 -22.08 10.67 -5.15
N ILE A 76 -20.77 10.76 -5.42
CA ILE A 76 -19.76 9.79 -5.00
C ILE A 76 -18.70 10.50 -4.17
N GLU A 77 -18.42 9.94 -3.01
CA GLU A 77 -17.29 10.36 -2.19
C GLU A 77 -16.10 9.43 -2.39
N VAL A 78 -14.94 10.02 -2.67
CA VAL A 78 -13.68 9.31 -2.92
C VAL A 78 -12.78 9.43 -1.70
N LEU A 79 -12.07 8.33 -1.37
CA LEU A 79 -11.07 8.35 -0.30
C LEU A 79 -9.90 9.27 -0.66
N PRO A 80 -9.66 10.36 0.09
CA PRO A 80 -8.63 11.35 -0.26
C PRO A 80 -7.20 10.82 -0.10
N ILE A 81 -7.03 9.78 0.71
CA ILE A 81 -5.72 9.19 1.02
C ILE A 81 -5.51 7.81 0.38
N ALA A 82 -6.42 7.37 -0.47
CA ALA A 82 -6.22 6.18 -1.26
C ALA A 82 -4.98 6.36 -2.15
N CYS A 83 -4.10 5.37 -2.17
CA CYS A 83 -2.90 5.37 -3.00
C CYS A 83 -2.79 4.04 -3.73
N ASP A 84 -2.15 4.08 -4.87
CA ASP A 84 -1.68 2.90 -5.56
C ASP A 84 -0.60 2.19 -4.73
N GLU A 85 -0.24 0.98 -5.11
CA GLU A 85 0.91 0.30 -4.55
C GLU A 85 2.14 1.19 -4.73
N CYS A 86 2.91 1.37 -3.65
CA CYS A 86 4.15 2.15 -3.74
C CYS A 86 5.03 1.54 -4.82
N PRO A 87 5.52 2.33 -5.78
CA PRO A 87 6.46 1.81 -6.74
C PRO A 87 7.67 1.26 -5.98
N VAL A 88 8.01 0.03 -6.27
CA VAL A 88 9.28 -0.50 -5.81
C VAL A 88 10.34 0.32 -6.51
N THR A 89 10.98 1.24 -5.80
CA THR A 89 12.09 2.03 -6.32
C THR A 89 13.25 1.08 -6.56
N GLN A 90 13.26 0.48 -7.72
CA GLN A 90 14.38 -0.33 -8.18
C GLN A 90 15.02 0.36 -9.36
N ILE A 91 16.32 0.60 -9.26
CA ILE A 91 17.12 0.98 -10.42
C ILE A 91 17.24 -0.27 -11.29
N SER A 92 16.81 -0.19 -12.53
CA SER A 92 16.88 -1.30 -13.46
C SER A 92 17.60 -0.89 -14.74
N VAL A 93 18.19 -1.87 -15.41
CA VAL A 93 18.78 -1.69 -16.73
C VAL A 93 17.73 -2.01 -17.78
N THR A 94 17.43 -1.03 -18.63
CA THR A 94 16.45 -1.19 -19.71
C THR A 94 16.99 -2.02 -20.87
N GLU A 95 16.10 -2.43 -21.78
CA GLU A 95 16.48 -3.13 -23.03
C GLU A 95 17.38 -2.30 -23.95
N ALA A 96 17.51 -1.00 -23.72
CA ALA A 96 18.44 -0.13 -24.44
C ALA A 96 19.92 -0.39 -24.12
N CYS A 97 20.23 -1.22 -23.12
CA CYS A 97 21.60 -1.60 -22.80
C CYS A 97 22.25 -2.34 -23.97
N ARG A 98 23.38 -1.80 -24.44
CA ARG A 98 24.14 -2.36 -25.59
C ARG A 98 25.30 -3.27 -25.17
N GLY A 99 25.52 -3.50 -23.88
CA GLY A 99 26.65 -4.30 -23.39
C GLY A 99 28.00 -3.71 -23.79
N CYS A 100 28.19 -2.40 -23.62
CA CYS A 100 29.39 -1.70 -24.07
C CYS A 100 30.67 -2.28 -23.45
N ILE A 101 31.77 -2.33 -24.21
CA ILE A 101 33.07 -2.87 -23.78
C ILE A 101 33.66 -2.09 -22.62
N ALA A 102 33.33 -0.81 -22.47
CA ALA A 102 33.87 0.05 -21.42
C ALA A 102 33.42 -0.33 -20.01
N HIS A 103 32.31 -1.04 -19.86
CA HIS A 103 31.73 -1.52 -18.58
C HIS A 103 31.75 -0.46 -17.47
N ARG A 104 31.59 0.81 -17.81
CA ARG A 104 31.67 1.92 -16.85
C ARG A 104 30.67 1.79 -15.69
N CYS A 105 29.48 1.30 -15.97
CA CYS A 105 28.46 1.04 -14.96
C CYS A 105 28.96 0.03 -13.89
N VAL A 106 29.67 -1.02 -14.31
CA VAL A 106 30.25 -2.00 -13.40
C VAL A 106 31.38 -1.39 -12.58
N ASN A 107 32.29 -0.65 -13.24
CA ASN A 107 33.48 -0.09 -12.62
C ASN A 107 33.16 1.05 -11.61
N VAL A 108 32.06 1.77 -11.83
CA VAL A 108 31.67 2.90 -10.96
C VAL A 108 30.82 2.44 -9.79
N CYS A 109 30.24 1.24 -9.82
CA CYS A 109 29.35 0.78 -8.75
C CYS A 109 30.15 0.47 -7.46
N PRO A 110 29.99 1.27 -6.37
CA PRO A 110 30.79 1.10 -5.15
C PRO A 110 30.43 -0.18 -4.39
N LYS A 111 29.25 -0.76 -4.66
CA LYS A 111 28.78 -1.99 -4.04
C LYS A 111 29.01 -3.24 -4.88
N GLY A 112 29.57 -3.09 -6.06
CA GLY A 112 29.74 -4.22 -6.98
C GLY A 112 28.44 -4.92 -7.33
N ALA A 113 27.33 -4.16 -7.32
CA ALA A 113 25.99 -4.71 -7.56
C ALA A 113 25.70 -4.93 -9.05
N ILE A 114 26.57 -4.48 -9.95
CA ILE A 114 26.35 -4.56 -11.42
C ILE A 114 27.29 -5.60 -12.02
N SER A 115 26.74 -6.52 -12.77
CA SER A 115 27.46 -7.51 -13.55
C SER A 115 27.00 -7.48 -15.02
N VAL A 116 27.79 -8.04 -15.92
CA VAL A 116 27.42 -8.17 -17.32
C VAL A 116 27.13 -9.64 -17.61
N ILE A 117 25.91 -9.94 -18.01
CA ILE A 117 25.44 -11.29 -18.35
C ILE A 117 24.81 -11.21 -19.73
N ASN A 118 25.24 -12.11 -20.64
CA ASN A 118 24.73 -12.15 -22.00
C ASN A 118 24.76 -10.79 -22.74
N HIS A 119 25.87 -10.08 -22.63
CA HIS A 119 26.07 -8.75 -23.22
C HIS A 119 25.11 -7.65 -22.71
N LYS A 120 24.48 -7.85 -21.56
CA LYS A 120 23.67 -6.84 -20.88
C LYS A 120 24.12 -6.65 -19.43
N SER A 121 24.07 -5.42 -18.95
CA SER A 121 24.29 -5.16 -17.53
C SER A 121 23.06 -5.59 -16.73
N VAL A 122 23.30 -6.27 -15.62
CA VAL A 122 22.27 -6.71 -14.67
C VAL A 122 22.61 -6.17 -13.30
N ILE A 123 21.61 -5.69 -12.59
CA ILE A 123 21.76 -5.15 -11.23
C ILE A 123 21.28 -6.19 -10.22
N ASP A 124 22.16 -6.57 -9.31
CA ASP A 124 21.81 -7.38 -8.13
C ASP A 124 21.12 -6.47 -7.11
N GLN A 125 19.81 -6.59 -7.00
CA GLN A 125 18.99 -5.76 -6.12
C GLN A 125 19.31 -5.98 -4.64
N SER A 126 19.87 -7.13 -4.27
CA SER A 126 20.24 -7.41 -2.89
C SER A 126 21.46 -6.60 -2.42
N LYS A 127 22.30 -6.17 -3.37
CA LYS A 127 23.50 -5.37 -3.13
C LYS A 127 23.31 -3.89 -3.46
N CYS A 128 22.29 -3.57 -4.26
CA CYS A 128 21.98 -2.20 -4.65
C CYS A 128 21.45 -1.43 -3.44
N ILE A 129 21.97 -0.21 -3.25
CA ILE A 129 21.60 0.68 -2.14
C ILE A 129 20.83 1.91 -2.62
N SER A 130 20.27 1.86 -3.85
CA SER A 130 19.58 2.97 -4.52
C SER A 130 18.82 3.90 -3.60
#